data_33c8016e0dd3000b760323e8a28b7276
#
_entry.id   33c8016e0dd3000b760323e8a28b7276
#
_cell.length_a   1.000
_cell.length_b   1.000
_cell.length_c   1.000
_cell.angle_alpha   90.00
_cell.angle_beta   90.00
_cell.angle_gamma   90.00
#
_symmetry.space_group_name_H-M   'P 1'
#
loop_
_entity.id
_entity.type
_entity.pdbx_description
1 polymer ?
#
loop_
_entity_poly.entity_id
_entity_poly.type
_entity_poly.pdbx_seq_one_letter_code
_entity_poly.pdbx_strand_id
1 'polypeptide(L)'
;ISEYERWLEKKELSRNTISSYMRILRSVYNKAVEQQLASENFPFYNVYTGIDRTRKRAIDVNIIKQLQNLDLTKKPCLAYARDLFIFSFYTRGMAFIDMAFLKKREVREGRLQYIRHKTGKTMSIKIEPCMQEIIKRYAYKTIQSKYLLPIIRPYKPKDEYTQYQNALSYYNKQLKKLSKLLRLKTSLSSYVSRHTWATTARNKNIPLSVISAGMGHSSEVITEIYLASLDTSLVDDANGKILQEFL
;
A
#
# COMPACT_ATOMS: atom_id res chain seq x y z
N ILE A 1 14.29 -18.57 23.77
CA ILE A 1 13.49 -17.59 22.99
C ILE A 1 13.89 -16.18 23.41
N SER A 2 13.90 -15.84 24.67
CA SER A 2 14.29 -14.49 25.20
C SER A 2 15.72 -14.08 24.82
N GLU A 3 16.66 -15.01 24.71
CA GLU A 3 18.00 -14.71 24.19
C GLU A 3 18.02 -14.34 22.72
N TYR A 4 17.18 -15.02 21.92
CA TYR A 4 17.02 -14.70 20.49
C TYR A 4 16.35 -13.35 20.30
N GLU A 5 15.34 -13.01 21.10
CA GLU A 5 14.72 -11.67 21.11
C GLU A 5 15.76 -10.59 21.39
N ARG A 6 16.55 -10.74 22.45
CA ARG A 6 17.65 -9.82 22.78
C ARG A 6 18.71 -9.72 21.68
N TRP A 7 19.01 -10.82 21.01
CA TRP A 7 19.93 -10.79 19.86
C TRP A 7 19.37 -9.98 18.70
N LEU A 8 18.06 -10.11 18.41
CA LEU A 8 17.39 -9.31 17.37
C LEU A 8 17.36 -7.82 17.75
N GLU A 9 17.16 -7.48 19.03
CA GLU A 9 17.25 -6.10 19.54
C GLU A 9 18.65 -5.51 19.34
N LYS A 10 19.71 -6.28 19.67
CA LYS A 10 21.10 -5.87 19.41
C LYS A 10 21.39 -5.64 17.91
N LYS A 11 20.63 -6.25 17.03
CA LYS A 11 20.67 -5.99 15.57
C LYS A 11 19.85 -4.76 15.15
N GLU A 12 19.33 -3.98 16.10
CA GLU A 12 18.55 -2.76 15.88
C GLU A 12 17.31 -2.97 15.00
N LEU A 13 16.72 -4.17 15.02
CA LEU A 13 15.48 -4.44 14.32
C LEU A 13 14.31 -3.73 14.99
N SER A 14 13.35 -3.28 14.18
CA SER A 14 12.14 -2.67 14.75
C SER A 14 11.35 -3.67 15.60
N ARG A 15 10.71 -3.19 16.67
CA ARG A 15 9.89 -4.00 17.56
C ARG A 15 8.82 -4.83 16.84
N ASN A 16 8.19 -4.26 15.82
CA ASN A 16 7.24 -4.99 14.97
C ASN A 16 7.89 -6.11 14.14
N THR A 17 9.14 -5.93 13.71
CA THR A 17 9.89 -6.98 13.00
C THR A 17 10.20 -8.13 13.95
N ILE A 18 10.71 -7.82 15.15
CA ILE A 18 10.98 -8.81 16.19
C ILE A 18 9.71 -9.57 16.56
N SER A 19 8.62 -8.85 16.83
CA SER A 19 7.32 -9.45 17.12
C SER A 19 6.81 -10.37 15.99
N SER A 20 7.08 -10.02 14.74
CA SER A 20 6.71 -10.87 13.60
C SER A 20 7.47 -12.20 13.62
N TYR A 21 8.77 -12.17 13.90
CA TYR A 21 9.57 -13.40 14.05
C TYR A 21 9.10 -14.23 15.23
N MET A 22 8.83 -13.61 16.37
CA MET A 22 8.34 -14.31 17.56
C MET A 22 6.99 -14.96 17.33
N ARG A 23 6.06 -14.31 16.61
CA ARG A 23 4.77 -14.90 16.23
C ARG A 23 4.91 -16.13 15.33
N ILE A 24 5.84 -16.08 14.37
CA ILE A 24 6.12 -17.21 13.49
C ILE A 24 6.68 -18.39 14.32
N LEU A 25 7.68 -18.13 15.15
CA LEU A 25 8.27 -19.16 16.03
C LEU A 25 7.23 -19.75 16.98
N ARG A 26 6.38 -18.92 17.60
CA ARG A 26 5.28 -19.38 18.45
C ARG A 26 4.31 -20.27 17.69
N SER A 27 3.98 -19.92 16.45
CA SER A 27 3.11 -20.76 15.61
C SER A 27 3.72 -22.13 15.30
N VAL A 28 5.03 -22.18 15.04
CA VAL A 28 5.76 -23.43 14.81
C VAL A 28 5.82 -24.26 16.08
N TYR A 29 6.14 -23.66 17.23
CA TYR A 29 6.18 -24.32 18.53
C TYR A 29 4.82 -24.91 18.91
N ASN A 30 3.74 -24.14 18.79
CA ASN A 30 2.39 -24.61 19.10
C ASN A 30 2.01 -25.83 18.25
N LYS A 31 2.36 -25.83 16.95
CA LYS A 31 2.16 -27.01 16.08
C LYS A 31 2.97 -28.22 16.54
N ALA A 32 4.20 -28.03 17.03
CA ALA A 32 5.01 -29.11 17.56
C ALA A 32 4.39 -29.70 18.83
N VAL A 33 3.83 -28.85 19.70
CA VAL A 33 3.07 -29.31 20.90
C VAL A 33 1.81 -30.07 20.50
N GLU A 34 1.02 -29.54 19.57
CA GLU A 34 -0.19 -30.23 19.04
C GLU A 34 0.13 -31.61 18.46
N GLN A 35 1.29 -31.75 17.82
CA GLN A 35 1.79 -33.01 17.24
C GLN A 35 2.56 -33.88 18.26
N GLN A 36 2.57 -33.51 19.53
CA GLN A 36 3.30 -34.21 20.61
C GLN A 36 4.83 -34.35 20.38
N LEU A 37 5.41 -33.47 19.54
CA LEU A 37 6.84 -33.39 19.26
C LEU A 37 7.60 -32.52 20.29
N ALA A 38 6.88 -31.75 21.09
CA ALA A 38 7.42 -30.90 22.13
C ALA A 38 6.45 -30.85 23.33
N SER A 39 7.04 -30.70 24.55
CA SER A 39 6.24 -30.48 25.77
C SER A 39 5.83 -29.02 25.87
N GLU A 40 4.69 -28.73 26.48
CA GLU A 40 4.19 -27.37 26.68
C GLU A 40 4.95 -26.70 27.89
N ASN A 41 5.83 -25.73 27.61
CA ASN A 41 6.64 -25.02 28.60
C ASN A 41 6.48 -23.50 28.51
N PHE A 42 5.49 -22.98 27.74
CA PHE A 42 5.18 -21.57 27.57
C PHE A 42 6.38 -20.64 27.25
N PRO A 43 7.27 -21.01 26.30
CA PRO A 43 8.53 -20.28 26.08
C PRO A 43 8.34 -18.86 25.52
N PHE A 44 7.11 -18.48 25.15
CA PHE A 44 6.74 -17.15 24.64
C PHE A 44 5.98 -16.31 25.66
N TYR A 45 5.89 -16.72 26.93
CA TYR A 45 5.10 -16.02 27.95
C TYR A 45 5.59 -14.57 28.16
N ASN A 46 6.89 -14.34 28.19
CA ASN A 46 7.51 -13.03 28.42
C ASN A 46 7.99 -12.36 27.13
N VAL A 47 7.54 -12.81 25.96
CA VAL A 47 8.00 -12.31 24.65
C VAL A 47 6.93 -11.44 24.02
N TYR A 48 7.33 -10.28 23.53
CA TYR A 48 6.40 -9.38 22.85
C TYR A 48 5.96 -9.92 21.48
N THR A 49 4.68 -10.25 21.37
CA THR A 49 4.05 -10.71 20.12
C THR A 49 2.95 -9.77 19.61
N GLY A 50 2.86 -8.56 20.17
CA GLY A 50 1.90 -7.53 19.78
C GLY A 50 2.28 -6.80 18.50
N ILE A 51 1.53 -5.74 18.18
CA ILE A 51 1.77 -4.87 17.03
C ILE A 51 1.78 -3.43 17.52
N ASP A 52 2.94 -2.80 17.45
CA ASP A 52 3.06 -1.37 17.73
C ASP A 52 2.47 -0.54 16.59
N ARG A 53 1.89 0.60 16.94
CA ARG A 53 1.42 1.57 15.96
C ARG A 53 2.58 2.08 15.13
N THR A 54 2.51 1.91 13.82
CA THR A 54 3.52 2.43 12.91
C THR A 54 3.22 3.88 12.52
N ARG A 55 4.29 4.65 12.29
CA ARG A 55 4.18 6.03 11.82
C ARG A 55 3.42 6.08 10.49
N LYS A 56 2.37 6.88 10.42
CA LYS A 56 1.55 7.01 9.22
C LYS A 56 2.29 7.79 8.15
N ARG A 57 2.18 7.32 6.91
CA ARG A 57 3.00 7.80 5.79
C ARG A 57 2.18 8.49 4.70
N ALA A 58 0.94 8.89 5.00
CA ALA A 58 0.15 9.67 4.06
C ALA A 58 0.83 11.02 3.80
N ILE A 59 0.73 11.49 2.57
CA ILE A 59 1.17 12.82 2.15
C ILE A 59 -0.07 13.66 1.84
N ASP A 60 0.09 14.99 1.86
CA ASP A 60 -0.97 15.90 1.46
C ASP A 60 -1.37 15.68 0.00
N VAL A 61 -2.67 15.82 -0.31
CA VAL A 61 -3.21 15.67 -1.67
C VAL A 61 -2.61 16.71 -2.65
N ASN A 62 -2.18 17.87 -2.16
CA ASN A 62 -1.50 18.87 -2.98
C ASN A 62 -0.16 18.36 -3.50
N ILE A 63 0.52 17.44 -2.78
CA ILE A 63 1.74 16.80 -3.27
C ILE A 63 1.42 15.89 -4.48
N ILE A 64 0.24 15.25 -4.51
CA ILE A 64 -0.21 14.50 -5.69
C ILE A 64 -0.31 15.43 -6.92
N LYS A 65 -0.89 16.64 -6.73
CA LYS A 65 -0.98 17.65 -7.80
C LYS A 65 0.40 18.14 -8.23
N GLN A 66 1.31 18.37 -7.28
CA GLN A 66 2.70 18.74 -7.59
C GLN A 66 3.42 17.64 -8.38
N LEU A 67 3.25 16.38 -7.99
CA LEU A 67 3.79 15.23 -8.73
C LEU A 67 3.25 15.18 -10.17
N GLN A 68 1.95 15.42 -10.38
CA GLN A 68 1.34 15.44 -11.72
C GLN A 68 1.99 16.49 -12.63
N ASN A 69 2.23 17.69 -12.09
CA ASN A 69 2.74 18.86 -12.82
C ASN A 69 4.26 18.88 -12.94
N LEU A 70 4.96 17.91 -12.35
CA LEU A 70 6.43 17.87 -12.37
C LEU A 70 6.92 17.56 -13.78
N ASP A 71 7.73 18.48 -14.36
CA ASP A 71 8.39 18.23 -15.64
C ASP A 71 9.49 17.16 -15.47
N LEU A 72 9.28 16.03 -16.08
CA LEU A 72 10.18 14.89 -16.10
C LEU A 72 10.52 14.43 -17.53
N THR A 73 10.34 15.29 -18.52
CA THR A 73 10.56 14.98 -19.93
C THR A 73 11.94 14.39 -20.18
N LYS A 74 12.96 14.94 -19.54
CA LYS A 74 14.36 14.46 -19.62
C LYS A 74 14.67 13.29 -18.66
N LYS A 75 13.69 12.81 -17.88
CA LYS A 75 13.88 11.78 -16.84
C LYS A 75 12.81 10.67 -16.95
N PRO A 76 12.78 9.89 -18.03
CA PRO A 76 11.68 8.95 -18.33
C PRO A 76 11.45 7.88 -17.25
N CYS A 77 12.51 7.43 -16.54
CA CYS A 77 12.36 6.49 -15.44
C CYS A 77 11.64 7.10 -14.22
N LEU A 78 11.88 8.38 -13.93
CA LEU A 78 11.17 9.09 -12.88
C LEU A 78 9.73 9.40 -13.28
N ALA A 79 9.50 9.77 -14.55
CA ALA A 79 8.17 9.98 -15.11
C ALA A 79 7.32 8.72 -14.98
N TYR A 80 7.88 7.56 -15.34
CA TYR A 80 7.18 6.29 -15.22
C TYR A 80 6.85 5.94 -13.75
N ALA A 81 7.80 6.14 -12.83
CA ALA A 81 7.54 5.89 -11.41
C ALA A 81 6.48 6.85 -10.85
N ARG A 82 6.52 8.14 -11.22
CA ARG A 82 5.47 9.11 -10.90
C ARG A 82 4.11 8.63 -11.38
N ASP A 83 4.01 8.23 -12.64
CA ASP A 83 2.74 7.84 -13.26
C ASP A 83 2.16 6.57 -12.59
N LEU A 84 2.99 5.59 -12.24
CA LEU A 84 2.55 4.42 -11.46
C LEU A 84 2.06 4.80 -10.06
N PHE A 85 2.71 5.78 -9.40
CA PHE A 85 2.29 6.24 -8.09
C PHE A 85 0.94 6.94 -8.14
N ILE A 86 0.75 7.80 -9.14
CA ILE A 86 -0.50 8.51 -9.40
C ILE A 86 -1.60 7.52 -9.81
N PHE A 87 -1.29 6.55 -10.66
CA PHE A 87 -2.25 5.50 -11.04
C PHE A 87 -2.71 4.69 -9.82
N SER A 88 -1.79 4.31 -8.93
CA SER A 88 -2.15 3.67 -7.67
C SER A 88 -3.09 4.54 -6.84
N PHE A 89 -2.82 5.84 -6.72
CA PHE A 89 -3.70 6.76 -6.00
C PHE A 89 -5.09 6.83 -6.66
N TYR A 90 -5.19 6.99 -7.97
CA TYR A 90 -6.46 7.04 -8.69
C TYR A 90 -7.26 5.74 -8.59
N THR A 91 -6.58 4.61 -8.53
CA THR A 91 -7.19 3.29 -8.36
C THR A 91 -7.40 2.90 -6.90
N ARG A 92 -7.71 3.88 -6.03
CA ARG A 92 -8.03 3.68 -4.60
C ARG A 92 -6.88 3.05 -3.80
N GLY A 93 -5.66 3.38 -4.17
CA GLY A 93 -4.46 2.81 -3.55
C GLY A 93 -4.21 1.36 -3.95
N MET A 94 -4.40 1.01 -5.23
CA MET A 94 -4.06 -0.32 -5.76
C MET A 94 -2.62 -0.68 -5.42
N ALA A 95 -2.40 -1.87 -4.85
CA ALA A 95 -1.06 -2.30 -4.48
C ALA A 95 -0.19 -2.54 -5.72
N PHE A 96 1.13 -2.36 -5.59
CA PHE A 96 2.04 -2.51 -6.73
C PHE A 96 1.99 -3.91 -7.35
N ILE A 97 1.77 -4.96 -6.54
CA ILE A 97 1.58 -6.32 -7.04
C ILE A 97 0.33 -6.42 -7.92
N ASP A 98 -0.79 -5.82 -7.49
CA ASP A 98 -2.03 -5.83 -8.26
C ASP A 98 -1.86 -5.07 -9.58
N MET A 99 -1.14 -3.92 -9.57
CA MET A 99 -0.79 -3.19 -10.80
C MET A 99 0.11 -4.00 -11.74
N ALA A 100 1.08 -4.73 -11.19
CA ALA A 100 2.05 -5.49 -11.96
C ALA A 100 1.39 -6.64 -12.73
N PHE A 101 0.44 -7.31 -12.11
CA PHE A 101 -0.27 -8.45 -12.69
C PHE A 101 -1.61 -8.10 -13.33
N LEU A 102 -2.00 -6.81 -13.35
CA LEU A 102 -3.25 -6.35 -13.96
C LEU A 102 -3.27 -6.62 -15.46
N LYS A 103 -4.24 -7.42 -15.92
CA LYS A 103 -4.35 -7.86 -17.32
C LYS A 103 -5.27 -6.97 -18.14
N LYS A 104 -5.02 -6.86 -19.43
CA LYS A 104 -5.90 -6.11 -20.37
C LYS A 104 -7.34 -6.63 -20.36
N ARG A 105 -7.54 -7.94 -20.24
CA ARG A 105 -8.86 -8.59 -20.17
C ARG A 105 -9.67 -8.21 -18.92
N GLU A 106 -9.01 -7.62 -17.92
CA GLU A 106 -9.64 -7.13 -16.68
C GLU A 106 -10.20 -5.70 -16.84
N VAL A 107 -10.00 -5.10 -18.02
CA VAL A 107 -10.67 -3.87 -18.44
C VAL A 107 -11.95 -4.27 -19.20
N ARG A 108 -13.10 -4.09 -18.57
CA ARG A 108 -14.40 -4.42 -19.13
C ARG A 108 -15.41 -3.32 -18.82
N GLU A 109 -16.21 -2.94 -19.79
CA GLU A 109 -17.31 -1.97 -19.63
C GLU A 109 -16.89 -0.69 -18.89
N GLY A 110 -15.72 -0.16 -19.21
CA GLY A 110 -15.19 1.04 -18.56
C GLY A 110 -14.76 0.85 -17.10
N ARG A 111 -14.56 -0.40 -16.66
CA ARG A 111 -14.14 -0.74 -15.30
C ARG A 111 -12.90 -1.63 -15.29
N LEU A 112 -12.07 -1.48 -14.23
CA LEU A 112 -11.04 -2.44 -13.87
C LEU A 112 -11.66 -3.47 -12.93
N GLN A 113 -11.72 -4.73 -13.36
CA GLN A 113 -12.27 -5.85 -12.57
C GLN A 113 -11.15 -6.86 -12.32
N TYR A 114 -10.61 -6.89 -11.12
CA TYR A 114 -9.47 -7.75 -10.77
C TYR A 114 -9.62 -8.39 -9.39
N ILE A 115 -8.91 -9.48 -9.17
CA ILE A 115 -8.83 -10.14 -7.87
C ILE A 115 -7.57 -9.65 -7.14
N ARG A 116 -7.75 -9.09 -5.96
CA ARG A 116 -6.67 -8.56 -5.13
C ARG A 116 -5.77 -9.68 -4.62
N HIS A 117 -4.48 -9.64 -4.92
CA HIS A 117 -3.52 -10.69 -4.57
C HIS A 117 -3.46 -10.99 -3.07
N LYS A 118 -3.52 -9.98 -2.21
CA LYS A 118 -3.39 -10.16 -0.75
C LYS A 118 -4.59 -10.82 -0.09
N THR A 119 -5.81 -10.59 -0.59
CA THR A 119 -7.05 -10.96 0.13
C THR A 119 -7.99 -11.84 -0.69
N GLY A 120 -7.71 -12.08 -1.98
CA GLY A 120 -8.60 -12.79 -2.88
C GLY A 120 -9.91 -12.05 -3.20
N LYS A 121 -10.09 -10.82 -2.69
CA LYS A 121 -11.32 -10.06 -2.89
C LYS A 121 -11.39 -9.52 -4.31
N THR A 122 -12.55 -9.67 -4.95
CA THR A 122 -12.85 -9.05 -6.24
C THR A 122 -13.02 -7.54 -6.07
N MET A 123 -12.30 -6.79 -6.90
CA MET A 123 -12.33 -5.34 -6.94
C MET A 123 -12.91 -4.89 -8.27
N SER A 124 -13.78 -3.87 -8.24
CA SER A 124 -14.35 -3.22 -9.43
C SER A 124 -14.19 -1.71 -9.29
N ILE A 125 -13.39 -1.12 -10.19
CA ILE A 125 -13.06 0.31 -10.17
C ILE A 125 -13.47 0.90 -11.51
N LYS A 126 -14.32 1.93 -11.52
CA LYS A 126 -14.64 2.69 -12.71
C LYS A 126 -13.38 3.39 -13.21
N ILE A 127 -13.11 3.29 -14.50
CA ILE A 127 -11.97 3.96 -15.13
C ILE A 127 -12.36 5.41 -15.41
N GLU A 128 -11.69 6.33 -14.72
CA GLU A 128 -11.85 7.76 -14.95
C GLU A 128 -10.85 8.25 -16.01
N PRO A 129 -11.12 9.41 -16.67
CA PRO A 129 -10.25 9.93 -17.74
C PRO A 129 -8.77 10.02 -17.36
N CYS A 130 -8.46 10.45 -16.14
CA CYS A 130 -7.09 10.54 -15.63
C CYS A 130 -6.36 9.18 -15.53
N MET A 131 -7.09 8.09 -15.27
CA MET A 131 -6.53 6.73 -15.32
C MET A 131 -6.30 6.29 -16.77
N GLN A 132 -7.27 6.61 -17.63
CA GLN A 132 -7.21 6.27 -19.07
C GLN A 132 -6.00 6.91 -19.74
N GLU A 133 -5.67 8.15 -19.40
CA GLU A 133 -4.49 8.86 -19.92
C GLU A 133 -3.19 8.11 -19.59
N ILE A 134 -3.04 7.63 -18.34
CA ILE A 134 -1.86 6.85 -17.95
C ILE A 134 -1.81 5.53 -18.72
N ILE A 135 -2.94 4.82 -18.84
CA ILE A 135 -3.02 3.57 -19.60
C ILE A 135 -2.60 3.81 -21.06
N LYS A 136 -3.17 4.82 -21.71
CA LYS A 136 -2.85 5.17 -23.11
C LYS A 136 -1.38 5.54 -23.30
N ARG A 137 -0.79 6.30 -22.36
CA ARG A 137 0.61 6.72 -22.40
C ARG A 137 1.59 5.53 -22.49
N TYR A 138 1.25 4.41 -21.88
CA TYR A 138 2.10 3.22 -21.85
C TYR A 138 1.61 2.07 -22.75
N ALA A 139 0.51 2.23 -23.48
CA ALA A 139 -0.09 1.19 -24.31
C ALA A 139 0.89 0.62 -25.35
N TYR A 140 1.72 1.49 -25.97
CA TYR A 140 2.73 1.05 -26.96
C TYR A 140 3.78 0.09 -26.41
N LYS A 141 4.07 0.16 -25.08
CA LYS A 141 5.01 -0.77 -24.40
C LYS A 141 4.38 -2.10 -24.04
N THR A 142 3.07 -2.23 -24.16
CA THR A 142 2.33 -3.44 -23.80
C THR A 142 1.63 -4.11 -24.98
N ILE A 143 1.89 -3.68 -26.22
CA ILE A 143 1.19 -4.20 -27.42
C ILE A 143 1.17 -5.73 -27.42
N GLN A 144 2.32 -6.37 -27.24
CA GLN A 144 2.49 -7.82 -27.23
C GLN A 144 2.38 -8.43 -25.81
N SER A 145 1.92 -7.70 -24.82
CA SER A 145 1.79 -8.18 -23.45
C SER A 145 0.31 -8.39 -23.07
N LYS A 146 0.06 -9.42 -22.27
CA LYS A 146 -1.25 -9.63 -21.62
C LYS A 146 -1.54 -8.60 -20.53
N TYR A 147 -0.49 -7.92 -20.02
CA TYR A 147 -0.59 -6.96 -18.92
C TYR A 147 -0.96 -5.56 -19.40
N LEU A 148 -1.69 -4.83 -18.55
CA LEU A 148 -2.15 -3.47 -18.84
C LEU A 148 -1.01 -2.45 -18.73
N LEU A 149 -0.12 -2.63 -17.77
CA LEU A 149 1.02 -1.75 -17.51
C LEU A 149 2.35 -2.48 -17.78
N PRO A 150 3.39 -1.81 -18.29
CA PRO A 150 4.66 -2.44 -18.70
C PRO A 150 5.59 -2.71 -17.51
N ILE A 151 5.06 -3.30 -16.43
CA ILE A 151 5.83 -3.66 -15.23
C ILE A 151 6.49 -5.03 -15.44
N ILE A 152 5.71 -6.01 -15.91
CA ILE A 152 6.18 -7.35 -16.28
C ILE A 152 6.30 -7.45 -17.79
N ARG A 153 7.42 -7.99 -18.26
CA ARG A 153 7.73 -8.18 -19.68
C ARG A 153 7.79 -9.66 -20.00
N PRO A 154 6.80 -10.22 -20.73
CA PRO A 154 6.67 -11.67 -20.94
C PRO A 154 7.84 -12.31 -21.71
N TYR A 155 8.64 -11.51 -22.45
CA TYR A 155 9.78 -12.05 -23.24
C TYR A 155 11.09 -12.09 -22.48
N LYS A 156 11.13 -11.70 -21.20
CA LYS A 156 12.35 -11.79 -20.41
C LYS A 156 12.51 -13.19 -19.85
N PRO A 157 13.76 -13.71 -19.79
CA PRO A 157 14.03 -15.08 -19.32
C PRO A 157 13.73 -15.30 -17.84
N LYS A 158 13.56 -14.22 -17.07
CA LYS A 158 13.19 -14.30 -15.65
C LYS A 158 11.69 -14.56 -15.51
N ASP A 159 11.32 -15.39 -14.54
CA ASP A 159 9.91 -15.58 -14.17
C ASP A 159 9.22 -14.29 -13.78
N GLU A 160 7.89 -14.24 -13.89
CA GLU A 160 7.10 -13.03 -13.69
C GLU A 160 7.20 -12.51 -12.25
N TYR A 161 7.34 -13.40 -11.26
CA TYR A 161 7.44 -12.99 -9.86
C TYR A 161 8.78 -12.34 -9.53
N THR A 162 9.88 -12.88 -10.03
CA THR A 162 11.21 -12.26 -9.93
C THR A 162 11.25 -10.90 -10.63
N GLN A 163 10.59 -10.77 -11.80
CA GLN A 163 10.47 -9.48 -12.47
C GLN A 163 9.71 -8.46 -11.62
N TYR A 164 8.59 -8.88 -11.00
CA TYR A 164 7.82 -8.06 -10.08
C TYR A 164 8.68 -7.57 -8.90
N GLN A 165 9.41 -8.46 -8.23
CA GLN A 165 10.27 -8.09 -7.10
C GLN A 165 11.33 -7.06 -7.48
N ASN A 166 12.01 -7.27 -8.61
CA ASN A 166 13.00 -6.34 -9.15
C ASN A 166 12.36 -4.99 -9.51
N ALA A 167 11.19 -5.01 -10.15
CA ALA A 167 10.45 -3.81 -10.51
C ALA A 167 10.01 -3.03 -9.27
N LEU A 168 9.54 -3.70 -8.22
CA LEU A 168 9.15 -3.06 -6.94
C LEU A 168 10.35 -2.38 -6.28
N SER A 169 11.50 -3.06 -6.22
CA SER A 169 12.73 -2.50 -5.66
C SER A 169 13.15 -1.25 -6.44
N TYR A 170 13.19 -1.33 -7.77
CA TYR A 170 13.53 -0.22 -8.65
C TYR A 170 12.53 0.94 -8.52
N TYR A 171 11.23 0.65 -8.53
CA TYR A 171 10.16 1.62 -8.34
C TYR A 171 10.33 2.41 -7.04
N ASN A 172 10.54 1.73 -5.91
CA ASN A 172 10.77 2.39 -4.63
C ASN A 172 12.04 3.27 -4.63
N LYS A 173 13.11 2.86 -5.35
CA LYS A 173 14.30 3.71 -5.55
C LYS A 173 13.97 5.00 -6.31
N GLN A 174 13.14 4.92 -7.36
CA GLN A 174 12.73 6.10 -8.12
C GLN A 174 11.80 7.01 -7.29
N LEU A 175 10.88 6.44 -6.51
CA LEU A 175 10.01 7.20 -5.61
C LEU A 175 10.81 7.98 -4.57
N LYS A 176 11.87 7.40 -4.00
CA LYS A 176 12.78 8.11 -3.09
C LYS A 176 13.47 9.30 -3.79
N LYS A 177 13.84 9.17 -5.08
CA LYS A 177 14.40 10.29 -5.86
C LYS A 177 13.35 11.39 -6.09
N LEU A 178 12.11 11.04 -6.39
CA LEU A 178 11.00 12.00 -6.50
C LEU A 178 10.77 12.75 -5.18
N SER A 179 10.84 12.05 -4.04
CA SER A 179 10.74 12.69 -2.73
C SER A 179 11.81 13.75 -2.51
N LYS A 180 13.05 13.46 -2.93
CA LYS A 180 14.17 14.43 -2.84
C LYS A 180 13.96 15.62 -3.76
N LEU A 181 13.48 15.42 -5.00
CA LEU A 181 13.17 16.49 -5.94
C LEU A 181 12.13 17.47 -5.39
N LEU A 182 11.10 16.93 -4.73
CA LEU A 182 10.02 17.71 -4.10
C LEU A 182 10.34 18.15 -2.66
N ARG A 183 11.55 17.87 -2.16
CA ARG A 183 11.97 18.19 -0.79
C ARG A 183 10.98 17.72 0.28
N LEU A 184 10.39 16.54 0.09
CA LEU A 184 9.38 16.01 1.00
C LEU A 184 10.00 15.57 2.32
N LYS A 185 9.35 15.90 3.44
CA LYS A 185 9.71 15.41 4.78
C LYS A 185 9.53 13.89 4.90
N THR A 186 8.55 13.33 4.19
CA THR A 186 8.26 11.89 4.17
C THR A 186 8.68 11.29 2.84
N SER A 187 9.51 10.24 2.89
CA SER A 187 9.94 9.54 1.67
C SER A 187 8.78 8.77 1.05
N LEU A 188 8.59 8.92 -0.26
CA LEU A 188 7.61 8.16 -1.02
C LEU A 188 8.03 6.68 -1.11
N SER A 189 7.04 5.82 -1.03
CA SER A 189 7.14 4.39 -1.31
C SER A 189 5.86 3.93 -1.99
N SER A 190 5.87 2.73 -2.57
CA SER A 190 4.71 2.13 -3.24
C SER A 190 3.42 2.11 -2.39
N TYR A 191 3.56 2.16 -1.08
CA TYR A 191 2.43 2.09 -0.15
C TYR A 191 1.88 3.46 0.27
N VAL A 192 2.66 4.54 0.07
CA VAL A 192 2.27 5.91 0.44
C VAL A 192 1.03 6.37 -0.33
N SER A 193 0.89 6.03 -1.61
CA SER A 193 -0.29 6.35 -2.42
C SER A 193 -1.58 5.81 -1.80
N ARG A 194 -1.53 4.58 -1.27
CA ARG A 194 -2.66 3.92 -0.61
C ARG A 194 -3.03 4.60 0.71
N HIS A 195 -2.04 4.95 1.53
CA HIS A 195 -2.28 5.72 2.75
C HIS A 195 -2.86 7.10 2.45
N THR A 196 -2.32 7.76 1.42
CA THR A 196 -2.78 9.08 0.99
C THR A 196 -4.23 9.03 0.52
N TRP A 197 -4.60 8.03 -0.30
CA TRP A 197 -5.99 7.90 -0.75
C TRP A 197 -6.95 7.72 0.43
N ALA A 198 -6.63 6.83 1.36
CA ALA A 198 -7.48 6.57 2.52
C ALA A 198 -7.63 7.80 3.42
N THR A 199 -6.52 8.48 3.71
CA THR A 199 -6.53 9.72 4.51
C THR A 199 -7.29 10.83 3.80
N THR A 200 -7.10 11.01 2.49
CA THR A 200 -7.85 11.99 1.68
C THR A 200 -9.35 11.70 1.68
N ALA A 201 -9.74 10.43 1.55
CA ALA A 201 -11.15 10.04 1.60
C ALA A 201 -11.76 10.36 2.97
N ARG A 202 -11.04 10.07 4.05
CA ARG A 202 -11.47 10.41 5.41
C ARG A 202 -11.61 11.92 5.62
N ASN A 203 -10.63 12.70 5.19
CA ASN A 203 -10.66 14.17 5.30
C ASN A 203 -11.79 14.79 4.45
N LYS A 204 -12.34 14.05 3.52
CA LYS A 204 -13.55 14.39 2.75
C LYS A 204 -14.83 13.85 3.38
N ASN A 205 -14.77 13.38 4.61
CA ASN A 205 -15.91 12.81 5.37
C ASN A 205 -16.57 11.60 4.67
N ILE A 206 -15.81 10.83 3.88
CA ILE A 206 -16.32 9.59 3.32
C ILE A 206 -16.45 8.54 4.44
N PRO A 207 -17.59 7.85 4.57
CA PRO A 207 -17.79 6.84 5.60
C PRO A 207 -16.72 5.76 5.61
N LEU A 208 -16.33 5.30 6.81
CA LEU A 208 -15.28 4.30 6.98
C LEU A 208 -15.58 3.00 6.23
N SER A 209 -16.84 2.57 6.23
CA SER A 209 -17.32 1.40 5.48
C SER A 209 -17.04 1.52 3.97
N VAL A 210 -17.29 2.71 3.39
CA VAL A 210 -17.03 3.00 1.98
C VAL A 210 -15.53 3.00 1.69
N ILE A 211 -14.71 3.60 2.58
CA ILE A 211 -13.25 3.58 2.46
C ILE A 211 -12.73 2.14 2.52
N SER A 212 -13.20 1.36 3.50
CA SER A 212 -12.85 -0.06 3.68
C SER A 212 -13.19 -0.90 2.45
N ALA A 213 -14.41 -0.76 1.94
CA ALA A 213 -14.84 -1.44 0.72
C ALA A 213 -13.99 -1.01 -0.48
N GLY A 214 -13.74 0.31 -0.64
CA GLY A 214 -12.94 0.88 -1.72
C GLY A 214 -11.49 0.38 -1.72
N MET A 215 -10.93 0.13 -0.53
CA MET A 215 -9.58 -0.44 -0.36
C MET A 215 -9.56 -1.98 -0.44
N GLY A 216 -10.70 -2.65 -0.44
CA GLY A 216 -10.77 -4.11 -0.43
C GLY A 216 -10.26 -4.71 0.88
N HIS A 217 -10.51 -4.08 2.02
CA HIS A 217 -10.23 -4.65 3.33
C HIS A 217 -11.31 -5.67 3.73
N SER A 218 -10.95 -6.64 4.56
CA SER A 218 -11.87 -7.64 5.10
C SER A 218 -12.69 -7.11 6.29
N SER A 219 -12.20 -6.07 6.97
CA SER A 219 -12.90 -5.40 8.07
C SER A 219 -12.55 -3.92 8.13
N GLU A 220 -13.42 -3.13 8.77
CA GLU A 220 -13.21 -1.70 9.01
C GLU A 220 -12.06 -1.44 9.98
N VAL A 221 -11.84 -2.33 10.95
CA VAL A 221 -10.72 -2.27 11.91
C VAL A 221 -9.37 -2.16 11.19
N ILE A 222 -9.19 -2.93 10.09
CA ILE A 222 -7.98 -2.83 9.27
C ILE A 222 -7.86 -1.42 8.66
N THR A 223 -8.98 -0.81 8.28
CA THR A 223 -8.99 0.53 7.70
C THR A 223 -8.66 1.60 8.73
N GLU A 224 -9.15 1.47 9.96
CA GLU A 224 -8.80 2.37 11.07
C GLU A 224 -7.31 2.39 11.36
N ILE A 225 -6.63 1.25 11.28
CA ILE A 225 -5.17 1.17 11.44
C ILE A 225 -4.45 2.00 10.37
N TYR A 226 -5.02 2.13 9.18
CA TYR A 226 -4.48 2.95 8.08
C TYR A 226 -4.69 4.44 8.31
N LEU A 227 -5.80 4.80 8.94
CA LEU A 227 -6.17 6.18 9.11
C LEU A 227 -5.39 6.79 10.28
N ALA A 228 -4.94 8.03 10.10
CA ALA A 228 -4.39 8.81 11.20
C ALA A 228 -5.48 9.00 12.28
N SER A 229 -5.09 9.21 13.53
CA SER A 229 -5.98 9.87 14.50
C SER A 229 -6.66 11.04 13.79
N LEU A 230 -7.93 11.27 14.08
CA LEU A 230 -8.65 12.45 13.57
C LEU A 230 -7.78 13.68 13.84
N ASP A 231 -7.62 14.53 12.84
CA ASP A 231 -7.07 15.85 13.03
C ASP A 231 -8.03 16.59 13.97
N THR A 232 -7.51 17.24 14.98
CA THR A 232 -8.32 17.99 15.97
C THR A 232 -9.24 18.98 15.25
N SER A 233 -8.79 19.59 14.16
CA SER A 233 -9.60 20.48 13.33
C SER A 233 -10.87 19.81 12.80
N LEU A 234 -10.84 18.54 12.42
CA LEU A 234 -12.04 17.82 11.96
C LEU A 234 -13.05 17.59 13.08
N VAL A 235 -12.56 17.40 14.30
CA VAL A 235 -13.43 17.28 15.48
C VAL A 235 -14.06 18.63 15.82
N ASP A 236 -13.26 19.70 15.74
CA ASP A 236 -13.72 21.07 15.98
C ASP A 236 -14.75 21.51 14.93
N ASP A 237 -14.51 21.20 13.65
CA ASP A 237 -15.45 21.47 12.55
C ASP A 237 -16.76 20.69 12.73
N ALA A 238 -16.69 19.43 13.16
CA ALA A 238 -17.87 18.62 13.44
C ALA A 238 -18.66 19.20 14.63
N ASN A 239 -17.98 19.59 15.70
CA ASN A 239 -18.60 20.23 16.86
C ASN A 239 -19.21 21.57 16.47
N GLY A 240 -18.53 22.39 15.65
CA GLY A 240 -19.07 23.64 15.14
C GLY A 240 -20.39 23.46 14.38
N LYS A 241 -20.49 22.41 13.54
CA LYS A 241 -21.74 22.08 12.83
C LYS A 241 -22.86 21.68 13.77
N ILE A 242 -22.56 20.91 14.82
CA ILE A 242 -23.56 20.55 15.85
C ILE A 242 -24.05 21.79 16.57
N LEU A 243 -23.14 22.69 16.94
CA LEU A 243 -23.49 23.91 17.68
C LEU A 243 -24.23 24.95 16.84
N GLN A 244 -24.13 24.90 15.49
CA GLN A 244 -24.92 25.77 14.60
C GLN A 244 -26.44 25.63 14.77
N GLU A 245 -26.92 24.48 15.26
CA GLU A 245 -28.33 24.25 15.53
C GLU A 245 -28.81 24.97 16.82
N PHE A 246 -27.87 25.51 17.61
CA PHE A 246 -28.15 26.17 18.90
C PHE A 246 -27.81 27.68 18.91
N LEU A 247 -27.26 28.19 17.80
CA LEU A 247 -26.91 29.60 17.59
C LEU A 247 -27.92 30.26 16.66
#